data_61605dc49eccae81f2fbdf8fd2525e72
#
_entry.id   61605dc49eccae81f2fbdf8fd2525e72
#
_cell.length_a   1.000
_cell.length_b   1.000
_cell.length_c   1.000
_cell.angle_alpha   90.00
_cell.angle_beta   90.00
_cell.angle_gamma   90.00
#
_symmetry.space_group_name_H-M   'P 1'
#
loop_
_entity.id
_entity.type
_entity.pdbx_description
1 polymer ?
#
loop_
_entity_poly.entity_id
_entity_poly.type
_entity_poly.pdbx_seq_one_letter_code
_entity_poly.pdbx_strand_id
1 'polypeptide(L)'
;SVTFAMENISRDMRMGTDYKCFYGSVFTSDCTDSLINGSTAVRYKNNSGTYIITYKFLDTNELTVTTCNVSDPDCTSPTAYLISKDSGANITSMKFYVIGADHELDSTASTRTQPRVLISTSGLISIKGSGDTSFNLQTSISQRIRR
;
A
#
# COMPACT_ATOMS: atom_id res chain seq x y z
N SER A 1 0.10 -7.97 15.01
CA SER A 1 0.46 -6.58 15.33
C SER A 1 0.57 -5.74 14.05
N VAL A 2 0.44 -4.43 14.21
CA VAL A 2 0.56 -3.49 13.09
C VAL A 2 1.95 -3.55 12.48
N THR A 3 2.99 -3.62 13.29
CA THR A 3 4.37 -3.71 12.83
C THR A 3 4.60 -4.96 11.97
N PHE A 4 4.09 -6.08 12.39
CA PHE A 4 4.22 -7.33 11.65
C PHE A 4 3.52 -7.25 10.28
N ALA A 5 2.31 -6.68 10.24
CA ALA A 5 1.60 -6.47 8.99
C ALA A 5 2.37 -5.54 8.05
N MET A 6 2.92 -4.45 8.57
CA MET A 6 3.70 -3.49 7.79
C MET A 6 4.98 -4.12 7.23
N GLU A 7 5.64 -4.97 8.00
CA GLU A 7 6.83 -5.69 7.52
C GLU A 7 6.51 -6.64 6.37
N ASN A 8 5.40 -7.38 6.48
CA ASN A 8 4.96 -8.28 5.43
C ASN A 8 4.61 -7.53 4.15
N ILE A 9 3.84 -6.45 4.27
CA ILE A 9 3.49 -5.58 3.14
C ILE A 9 4.75 -5.05 2.47
N SER A 10 5.71 -4.57 3.25
CA SER A 10 6.96 -4.00 2.73
C SER A 10 7.76 -5.03 1.95
N ARG A 11 7.85 -6.25 2.46
CA ARG A 11 8.57 -7.33 1.80
C ARG A 11 7.95 -7.67 0.45
N ASP A 12 6.63 -7.81 0.42
CA ASP A 12 5.91 -8.19 -0.79
C ASP A 12 5.95 -7.08 -1.83
N MET A 13 5.75 -5.83 -1.42
CA MET A 13 5.77 -4.68 -2.33
C MET A 13 7.14 -4.47 -2.98
N ARG A 14 8.23 -4.72 -2.23
CA ARG A 14 9.59 -4.48 -2.75
C ARG A 14 9.87 -5.27 -4.03
N MET A 15 9.23 -6.42 -4.18
CA MET A 15 9.41 -7.30 -5.34
C MET A 15 8.41 -7.01 -6.46
N GLY A 16 7.54 -6.05 -6.29
CA GLY A 16 6.48 -5.74 -7.25
C GLY A 16 6.89 -4.80 -8.36
N THR A 17 5.98 -4.59 -9.30
CA THR A 17 6.10 -3.64 -10.41
C THR A 17 4.76 -2.98 -10.66
N ASP A 18 4.76 -1.92 -11.49
CA ASP A 18 3.55 -1.23 -11.93
C ASP A 18 2.71 -0.73 -10.77
N TYR A 19 3.36 0.03 -9.87
CA TYR A 19 2.69 0.59 -8.69
C TYR A 19 1.71 1.67 -9.08
N LYS A 20 0.53 1.62 -8.48
CA LYS A 20 -0.53 2.62 -8.67
C LYS A 20 -1.21 2.92 -7.35
N CYS A 21 -1.73 4.14 -7.23
CA CYS A 21 -2.57 4.52 -6.10
C CYS A 21 -3.94 4.96 -6.59
N PHE A 22 -4.91 4.95 -5.69
CA PHE A 22 -6.29 5.29 -6.01
C PHE A 22 -6.50 6.79 -5.89
N TYR A 23 -6.96 7.42 -6.98
CA TYR A 23 -7.29 8.84 -7.01
C TYR A 23 -8.65 9.04 -7.69
N GLY A 24 -9.56 9.70 -6.98
CA GLY A 24 -10.93 9.82 -7.46
C GLY A 24 -11.60 8.45 -7.55
N SER A 25 -11.82 7.96 -8.76
CA SER A 25 -12.43 6.65 -9.01
C SER A 25 -11.51 5.70 -9.78
N VAL A 26 -10.23 6.07 -9.99
CA VAL A 26 -9.30 5.30 -10.82
C VAL A 26 -7.96 5.15 -10.13
N PHE A 27 -7.19 4.14 -10.55
CA PHE A 27 -5.80 3.97 -10.14
C PHE A 27 -4.88 4.72 -11.09
N THR A 28 -3.93 5.48 -10.52
CA THR A 28 -2.95 6.28 -11.26
C THR A 28 -1.53 5.90 -10.86
N SER A 29 -0.56 6.21 -11.73
CA SER A 29 0.85 5.85 -11.50
C SER A 29 1.54 6.66 -10.40
N ASP A 30 1.08 7.88 -10.12
CA ASP A 30 1.66 8.71 -9.08
C ASP A 30 0.59 9.35 -8.21
N CYS A 31 0.88 9.51 -6.92
CA CYS A 31 -0.01 10.15 -5.97
C CYS A 31 0.77 10.87 -4.86
N THR A 32 1.75 11.68 -5.27
CA THR A 32 2.55 12.51 -4.36
C THR A 32 2.07 13.94 -4.29
N ASP A 33 1.16 14.30 -5.16
CA ASP A 33 0.66 15.66 -5.29
C ASP A 33 -0.04 16.09 -4.00
N SER A 34 0.14 17.36 -3.66
CA SER A 34 -0.58 18.00 -2.56
C SER A 34 -2.09 17.94 -2.73
N LEU A 35 -2.58 17.84 -3.97
CA LEU A 35 -4.00 17.70 -4.27
C LEU A 35 -4.54 16.33 -3.85
N ILE A 36 -3.72 15.29 -3.91
CA ILE A 36 -4.13 13.93 -3.56
C ILE A 36 -3.98 13.66 -2.06
N ASN A 37 -2.97 14.26 -1.43
CA ASN A 37 -2.67 14.09 -0.01
C ASN A 37 -2.63 12.62 0.41
N GLY A 38 -2.04 11.77 -0.44
CA GLY A 38 -2.00 10.34 -0.24
C GLY A 38 -3.28 9.64 -0.64
N SER A 39 -3.23 8.33 -0.72
CA SER A 39 -4.34 7.48 -1.13
C SER A 39 -4.64 6.42 -0.07
N THR A 40 -5.88 5.99 0.03
CA THR A 40 -6.28 4.89 0.91
C THR A 40 -6.05 3.51 0.31
N ALA A 41 -5.61 3.44 -0.95
CA ALA A 41 -5.35 2.16 -1.62
C ALA A 41 -4.10 2.25 -2.49
N VAL A 42 -3.36 1.15 -2.53
CA VAL A 42 -2.21 0.98 -3.41
C VAL A 42 -2.32 -0.38 -4.09
N ARG A 43 -1.89 -0.44 -5.33
CA ARG A 43 -1.96 -1.63 -6.17
C ARG A 43 -0.65 -1.83 -6.90
N TYR A 44 -0.24 -3.07 -7.07
CA TYR A 44 0.96 -3.42 -7.84
C TYR A 44 0.83 -4.82 -8.43
N LYS A 45 1.69 -5.14 -9.40
CA LYS A 45 1.83 -6.50 -9.91
C LYS A 45 2.90 -7.23 -9.11
N ASN A 46 2.65 -8.50 -8.81
CA ASN A 46 3.63 -9.32 -8.10
C ASN A 46 4.87 -9.58 -8.96
N ASN A 47 5.88 -10.20 -8.38
CA ASN A 47 7.17 -10.44 -9.03
C ASN A 47 7.05 -11.19 -10.38
N SER A 48 6.16 -12.16 -10.47
CA SER A 48 5.94 -12.94 -11.70
C SER A 48 5.07 -12.22 -12.73
N GLY A 49 4.42 -11.11 -12.35
CA GLY A 49 3.45 -10.41 -13.20
C GLY A 49 2.13 -11.15 -13.38
N THR A 50 1.89 -12.19 -12.60
CA THR A 50 0.69 -13.04 -12.71
C THR A 50 -0.49 -12.47 -11.96
N TYR A 51 -0.24 -11.81 -10.82
CA TYR A 51 -1.28 -11.31 -9.94
C TYR A 51 -1.17 -9.81 -9.73
N ILE A 52 -2.33 -9.17 -9.60
CA ILE A 52 -2.46 -7.79 -9.13
C ILE A 52 -2.86 -7.84 -7.67
N ILE A 53 -2.09 -7.16 -6.81
CA ILE A 53 -2.32 -7.12 -5.37
C ILE A 53 -2.72 -5.71 -4.99
N THR A 54 -3.85 -5.58 -4.28
CA THR A 54 -4.39 -4.31 -3.84
C THR A 54 -4.50 -4.30 -2.32
N TYR A 55 -3.83 -3.35 -1.67
CA TYR A 55 -4.03 -3.04 -0.26
C TYR A 55 -4.94 -1.84 -0.16
N LYS A 56 -5.97 -1.94 0.68
CA LYS A 56 -6.95 -0.88 0.85
C LYS A 56 -7.27 -0.69 2.33
N PHE A 57 -7.19 0.54 2.77
CA PHE A 57 -7.63 0.94 4.10
C PHE A 57 -9.07 1.42 4.00
N LEU A 58 -9.96 0.76 4.75
CA LEU A 58 -11.39 0.98 4.68
C LEU A 58 -11.84 2.07 5.67
N ASP A 59 -13.02 2.63 5.42
CA ASP A 59 -13.66 3.57 6.35
C ASP A 59 -13.96 2.95 7.71
N THR A 60 -13.98 1.62 7.79
CA THR A 60 -14.13 0.88 9.04
C THR A 60 -12.83 0.78 9.84
N ASN A 61 -11.76 1.44 9.40
CA ASN A 61 -10.43 1.40 10.02
C ASN A 61 -9.78 0.01 9.95
N GLU A 62 -10.07 -0.72 8.90
CA GLU A 62 -9.51 -2.04 8.63
C GLU A 62 -8.64 -2.01 7.38
N LEU A 63 -7.56 -2.78 7.37
CA LEU A 63 -6.70 -2.93 6.22
C LEU A 63 -6.99 -4.26 5.54
N THR A 64 -7.26 -4.21 4.25
CA THR A 64 -7.58 -5.40 3.44
C THR A 64 -6.55 -5.62 2.35
N VAL A 65 -6.44 -6.85 1.89
CA VAL A 65 -5.69 -7.23 0.70
C VAL A 65 -6.56 -8.03 -0.24
N THR A 66 -6.50 -7.70 -1.52
CA THR A 66 -7.18 -8.45 -2.58
C THR A 66 -6.13 -8.86 -3.61
N THR A 67 -6.13 -10.15 -3.97
CA THR A 67 -5.21 -10.70 -4.97
C THR A 67 -6.02 -11.19 -6.16
N CYS A 68 -5.76 -10.64 -7.34
CA CYS A 68 -6.49 -10.95 -8.55
C CYS A 68 -5.55 -11.37 -9.64
N ASN A 69 -5.99 -12.30 -10.50
CA ASN A 69 -5.23 -12.65 -11.68
C ASN A 69 -5.22 -11.47 -12.65
N VAL A 70 -4.07 -11.21 -13.28
CA VAL A 70 -3.92 -10.13 -14.26
C VAL A 70 -4.91 -10.25 -15.42
N SER A 71 -5.31 -11.46 -15.76
CA SER A 71 -6.28 -11.73 -16.82
C SER A 71 -7.74 -11.52 -16.41
N ASP A 72 -8.01 -11.24 -15.12
CA ASP A 72 -9.36 -11.01 -14.60
C ASP A 72 -9.52 -9.53 -14.20
N PRO A 73 -9.96 -8.66 -15.13
CA PRO A 73 -10.07 -7.24 -14.86
C PRO A 73 -11.16 -6.88 -13.84
N ASP A 74 -12.15 -7.73 -13.65
CA ASP A 74 -13.28 -7.47 -12.74
C ASP A 74 -13.00 -7.92 -11.30
N CYS A 75 -11.99 -8.70 -11.11
CA CYS A 75 -11.48 -9.15 -9.81
C CYS A 75 -12.56 -9.54 -8.78
N THR A 76 -13.09 -10.74 -8.93
CA THR A 76 -14.09 -11.28 -8.03
C THR A 76 -13.49 -12.05 -6.84
N SER A 77 -12.17 -12.03 -6.71
CA SER A 77 -11.46 -12.75 -5.64
C SER A 77 -11.83 -12.24 -4.26
N PRO A 78 -11.93 -13.12 -3.26
CA PRO A 78 -12.25 -12.69 -1.90
C PRO A 78 -11.18 -11.75 -1.34
N THR A 79 -11.62 -10.80 -0.55
CA THR A 79 -10.76 -9.86 0.16
C THR A 79 -10.42 -10.44 1.53
N ALA A 80 -9.14 -10.43 1.88
CA ALA A 80 -8.69 -10.84 3.21
C ALA A 80 -8.40 -9.61 4.08
N TYR A 81 -8.67 -9.72 5.37
CA TYR A 81 -8.35 -8.67 6.34
C TYR A 81 -6.98 -8.91 6.93
N LEU A 82 -6.06 -7.94 6.74
CA LEU A 82 -4.72 -7.96 7.34
C LEU A 82 -4.73 -7.39 8.75
N ILE A 83 -5.52 -6.32 8.94
CA ILE A 83 -5.72 -5.69 10.24
C ILE A 83 -7.22 -5.52 10.42
N SER A 84 -7.78 -6.25 11.36
CA SER A 84 -9.20 -6.19 11.70
C SER A 84 -9.42 -5.30 12.92
N LYS A 85 -10.70 -4.99 13.19
CA LYS A 85 -11.08 -4.21 14.37
C LYS A 85 -10.66 -4.87 15.69
N ASP A 86 -10.52 -6.18 15.68
CA ASP A 86 -10.22 -6.97 16.89
C ASP A 86 -8.74 -7.15 17.15
N SER A 87 -7.88 -6.48 16.40
CA SER A 87 -6.42 -6.67 16.46
C SER A 87 -5.74 -6.01 17.67
N GLY A 88 -6.49 -5.31 18.53
CA GLY A 88 -5.93 -4.61 19.70
C GLY A 88 -5.31 -3.25 19.40
N ALA A 89 -5.10 -2.91 18.15
CA ALA A 89 -4.66 -1.60 17.71
C ALA A 89 -5.78 -0.95 16.90
N ASN A 90 -6.07 0.31 17.20
CA ASN A 90 -7.06 1.07 16.46
C ASN A 90 -6.34 2.01 15.50
N ILE A 91 -6.29 1.64 14.22
CA ILE A 91 -5.71 2.48 13.18
C ILE A 91 -6.75 3.51 12.77
N THR A 92 -6.41 4.79 12.91
CA THR A 92 -7.31 5.89 12.58
C THR A 92 -7.04 6.48 11.19
N SER A 93 -5.83 6.27 10.67
CA SER A 93 -5.46 6.77 9.34
C SER A 93 -4.36 5.90 8.75
N MET A 94 -4.50 5.57 7.48
CA MET A 94 -3.44 4.94 6.69
C MET A 94 -3.48 5.52 5.29
N LYS A 95 -2.33 6.02 4.83
CA LYS A 95 -2.21 6.61 3.50
C LYS A 95 -1.01 6.04 2.77
N PHE A 96 -1.19 5.85 1.48
CA PHE A 96 -0.17 5.36 0.56
C PHE A 96 0.21 6.47 -0.40
N TYR A 97 1.51 6.61 -0.64
CA TYR A 97 2.07 7.55 -1.61
C TYR A 97 2.93 6.76 -2.58
N VAL A 98 2.67 6.88 -3.87
CA VAL A 98 3.47 6.24 -4.91
C VAL A 98 4.25 7.32 -5.63
N ILE A 99 5.57 7.15 -5.69
CA ILE A 99 6.51 8.15 -6.21
C ILE A 99 7.36 7.49 -7.28
N GLY A 100 7.46 8.12 -8.45
CA GLY A 100 8.36 7.68 -9.51
C GLY A 100 7.88 6.49 -10.32
N ALA A 101 6.59 6.13 -10.25
CA ALA A 101 6.06 5.00 -11.00
C ALA A 101 5.73 5.34 -12.45
N ASP A 102 5.59 6.63 -12.81
CA ASP A 102 5.24 7.06 -14.16
C ASP A 102 6.26 6.63 -15.22
N HIS A 103 7.53 6.53 -14.84
CA HIS A 103 8.63 6.23 -15.75
C HIS A 103 9.34 4.91 -15.43
N GLU A 104 8.65 4.03 -14.68
CA GLU A 104 9.22 2.75 -14.27
C GLU A 104 9.65 1.88 -15.44
N LEU A 105 8.87 1.89 -16.52
CA LEU A 105 9.04 1.01 -17.67
C LEU A 105 9.68 1.72 -18.89
N ASP A 106 10.19 2.93 -18.70
CA ASP A 106 10.84 3.65 -19.79
C ASP A 106 12.05 2.89 -20.32
N SER A 107 12.20 2.87 -21.65
CA SER A 107 13.27 2.14 -22.32
C SER A 107 14.64 2.79 -22.18
N THR A 108 14.68 4.09 -21.83
CA THR A 108 15.94 4.83 -21.69
C THR A 108 16.32 4.95 -20.22
N ALA A 109 17.57 4.64 -19.89
CA ALA A 109 18.05 4.69 -18.52
C ALA A 109 17.98 6.09 -17.90
N SER A 110 18.06 7.16 -18.73
CA SER A 110 18.00 8.54 -18.26
C SER A 110 16.62 9.00 -17.83
N THR A 111 15.56 8.35 -18.33
CA THR A 111 14.16 8.69 -17.99
C THR A 111 13.53 7.67 -17.05
N ARG A 112 14.18 6.53 -16.89
CA ARG A 112 13.67 5.46 -16.02
C ARG A 112 13.80 5.85 -14.55
N THR A 113 12.71 5.72 -13.80
CA THR A 113 12.69 6.00 -12.38
C THR A 113 12.53 4.71 -11.59
N GLN A 114 13.06 4.72 -10.36
CA GLN A 114 12.84 3.62 -9.42
C GLN A 114 11.64 3.96 -8.55
N PRO A 115 10.52 3.24 -8.69
CA PRO A 115 9.34 3.50 -7.88
C PRO A 115 9.59 3.31 -6.39
N ARG A 116 8.93 4.15 -5.62
CA ARG A 116 8.94 4.10 -4.17
C ARG A 116 7.52 4.24 -3.64
N VAL A 117 7.19 3.47 -2.62
CA VAL A 117 5.92 3.58 -1.91
C VAL A 117 6.20 4.04 -0.49
N LEU A 118 5.51 5.08 -0.07
CA LEU A 118 5.54 5.56 1.31
C LEU A 118 4.20 5.23 1.95
N ILE A 119 4.23 4.61 3.13
CA ILE A 119 3.04 4.29 3.91
C ILE A 119 3.09 5.08 5.20
N SER A 120 2.06 5.88 5.45
CA SER A 120 1.88 6.65 6.67
C SER A 120 0.70 6.10 7.45
N THR A 121 0.93 5.65 8.69
CA THR A 121 -0.08 5.03 9.54
C THR A 121 -0.13 5.73 10.89
N SER A 122 -1.33 6.07 11.34
CA SER A 122 -1.57 6.66 12.64
C SER A 122 -2.67 5.91 13.38
N GLY A 123 -2.61 5.88 14.69
CA GLY A 123 -3.62 5.21 15.47
C GLY A 123 -3.41 5.31 16.97
N LEU A 124 -4.16 4.49 17.68
CA LEU A 124 -4.15 4.42 19.15
C LEU A 124 -3.91 2.98 19.58
N ILE A 125 -3.09 2.82 20.61
CA ILE A 125 -2.92 1.53 21.30
C ILE A 125 -3.48 1.68 22.71
N SER A 126 -4.37 0.78 23.07
CA SER A 126 -4.90 0.72 24.45
C SER A 126 -3.91 -0.02 25.33
N ILE A 127 -3.40 0.66 26.36
CA ILE A 127 -2.51 0.09 27.34
C ILE A 127 -3.30 -0.10 28.64
N LYS A 128 -3.36 -1.34 29.11
CA LYS A 128 -4.10 -1.67 30.33
C LYS A 128 -3.57 -0.87 31.51
N GLY A 129 -4.45 -0.08 32.15
CA GLY A 129 -4.11 0.75 33.29
C GLY A 129 -3.55 2.12 32.98
N SER A 130 -3.25 2.45 31.72
CA SER A 130 -2.64 3.72 31.32
C SER A 130 -3.44 4.49 30.28
N GLY A 131 -4.59 3.96 29.82
CA GLY A 131 -5.38 4.59 28.77
C GLY A 131 -4.78 4.38 27.38
N ASP A 132 -5.20 5.22 26.42
CA ASP A 132 -4.79 5.09 25.04
C ASP A 132 -3.52 5.89 24.76
N THR A 133 -2.61 5.31 24.01
CA THR A 133 -1.40 5.96 23.52
C THR A 133 -1.46 6.09 22.00
N SER A 134 -1.24 7.30 21.48
CA SER A 134 -1.16 7.52 20.05
C SER A 134 0.16 7.05 19.48
N PHE A 135 0.14 6.59 18.23
CA PHE A 135 1.34 6.22 17.49
C PHE A 135 1.27 6.72 16.06
N ASN A 136 2.44 6.96 15.47
CA ASN A 136 2.63 7.29 14.07
C ASN A 136 3.77 6.43 13.53
N LEU A 137 3.52 5.75 12.42
CA LEU A 137 4.51 4.94 11.73
C LEU A 137 4.63 5.39 10.29
N GLN A 138 5.86 5.49 9.80
CA GLN A 138 6.13 5.70 8.38
C GLN A 138 7.05 4.60 7.88
N THR A 139 6.73 4.06 6.71
CA THR A 139 7.52 3.03 6.07
C THR A 139 7.76 3.44 4.63
N SER A 140 9.02 3.44 4.21
CA SER A 140 9.42 3.72 2.83
C SER A 140 9.90 2.42 2.19
N ILE A 141 9.31 2.10 1.05
CA ILE A 141 9.60 0.87 0.31
C ILE A 141 10.09 1.28 -1.07
N SER A 142 11.36 0.96 -1.38
CA SER A 142 11.90 1.14 -2.71
C SER A 142 11.81 -0.17 -3.48
N GLN A 143 11.38 -0.08 -4.73
CA GLN A 143 11.35 -1.24 -5.60
C GLN A 143 12.77 -1.81 -5.72
N ARG A 144 12.88 -3.14 -5.65
CA ARG A 144 14.15 -3.80 -5.91
C ARG A 144 14.52 -3.62 -7.38
N ILE A 145 15.75 -3.17 -7.62
CA ILE A 145 16.25 -3.02 -8.99
C ILE A 145 16.31 -4.40 -9.65
N ARG A 146 15.64 -4.55 -10.77
CA ARG A 146 15.71 -5.75 -11.61
C ARG A 146 16.78 -5.54 -12.66
N ARG A 147 17.67 -6.45 -12.75
CA ARG A 147 18.69 -6.49 -13.78
C ARG A 147 18.31 -7.49 -14.87
#